data_ec7c65496c350bfb643b57a9c576e935
#
_entry.id   ec7c65496c350bfb643b57a9c576e935
#
_cell.length_a   1.000
_cell.length_b   1.000
_cell.length_c   1.000
_cell.angle_alpha   90.00
_cell.angle_beta   90.00
_cell.angle_gamma   90.00
#
_symmetry.space_group_name_H-M   'P 1'
#
loop_
_entity.id
_entity.type
_entity.pdbx_description
1 polymer ?
#
loop_
_entity_poly.entity_id
_entity_poly.type
_entity_poly.pdbx_seq_one_letter_code
_entity_poly.pdbx_strand_id
1 'polypeptide(L)'
;MAESRYLAASADAAVAVLTLVSCGSGDSVDGDDAAPTTVVDGAERVLAGIVRDPAPAVDATTLPSLTNAGEDVAFRADPGGLQAVYFGYTNCPDVCPTTMADWTVALRRLPPEIAEQVSTVMVTVDPERDNDILTGYVQSFVPDAEAAGTLDADRLAAAAGPFGVSYDVTTDDEGDIEVSHSGFLYLVGDDGTLLVTWPFGTSSEEMAADVLQLYDAQAARS
;
A
#
# COMPACT_ATOMS: atom_id res chain seq x y z
N MET A 1 53.68 24.85 -15.45
CA MET A 1 54.96 24.29 -14.94
C MET A 1 54.63 23.53 -13.63
N ALA A 2 54.82 22.29 -13.65
CA ALA A 2 55.27 21.27 -12.73
C ALA A 2 54.40 20.01 -12.89
N GLU A 3 54.96 19.11 -13.68
CA GLU A 3 54.59 17.68 -13.71
C GLU A 3 55.07 17.01 -12.42
N SER A 4 54.33 16.10 -11.87
CA SER A 4 54.87 15.10 -10.96
C SER A 4 54.32 13.75 -11.29
N ARG A 5 55.18 12.90 -11.82
CA ARG A 5 55.05 11.50 -12.15
C ARG A 5 55.23 10.69 -10.86
N TYR A 6 54.38 9.74 -10.55
CA TYR A 6 54.72 8.64 -9.64
C TYR A 6 54.38 7.29 -10.26
N LEU A 7 55.39 6.47 -10.23
CA LEU A 7 55.67 5.16 -10.72
C LEU A 7 54.71 4.05 -10.25
N ALA A 8 54.54 3.09 -11.13
CA ALA A 8 53.94 1.78 -10.91
C ALA A 8 54.83 0.87 -9.99
N ALA A 9 54.19 0.12 -9.17
CA ALA A 9 54.79 -1.07 -8.54
C ALA A 9 53.82 -2.25 -8.67
N SER A 10 54.24 -3.21 -9.49
CA SER A 10 53.65 -4.53 -9.64
C SER A 10 54.11 -5.43 -8.49
N ALA A 11 53.20 -6.16 -7.88
CA ALA A 11 53.53 -7.29 -6.99
C ALA A 11 52.72 -8.52 -7.44
N ASP A 12 53.43 -9.46 -8.03
CA ASP A 12 52.99 -10.84 -8.28
C ASP A 12 52.79 -11.58 -6.95
N ALA A 13 51.68 -12.25 -6.77
CA ALA A 13 51.48 -13.21 -5.69
C ALA A 13 50.97 -14.54 -6.29
N ALA A 14 51.80 -15.55 -6.15
CA ALA A 14 51.63 -16.88 -6.65
C ALA A 14 50.46 -17.63 -6.00
N VAL A 15 49.62 -18.27 -6.82
CA VAL A 15 48.56 -19.20 -6.42
C VAL A 15 49.15 -20.58 -6.22
N ALA A 16 49.09 -21.14 -5.01
CA ALA A 16 49.36 -22.54 -4.71
C ALA A 16 48.06 -23.34 -4.77
N VAL A 17 47.96 -24.21 -5.77
CA VAL A 17 46.88 -25.20 -5.91
C VAL A 17 47.24 -26.43 -5.11
N LEU A 18 46.50 -26.75 -4.05
CA LEU A 18 46.55 -28.07 -3.40
C LEU A 18 45.40 -28.92 -3.93
N THR A 19 45.75 -29.93 -4.72
CA THR A 19 44.87 -31.03 -5.12
C THR A 19 44.94 -32.14 -4.08
N LEU A 20 43.84 -32.40 -3.37
CA LEU A 20 43.67 -33.63 -2.60
C LEU A 20 42.83 -34.62 -3.44
N VAL A 21 43.49 -35.62 -3.95
CA VAL A 21 42.88 -36.82 -4.54
C VAL A 21 42.56 -37.77 -3.39
N SER A 22 41.28 -38.09 -3.19
CA SER A 22 40.81 -39.19 -2.36
C SER A 22 40.07 -40.17 -3.26
N CYS A 23 40.69 -41.30 -3.54
CA CYS A 23 40.06 -42.49 -4.11
C CYS A 23 39.31 -43.24 -3.00
N GLY A 24 38.01 -43.43 -3.18
CA GLY A 24 37.18 -44.34 -2.40
C GLY A 24 36.23 -45.06 -3.36
N SER A 25 36.45 -46.38 -3.48
CA SER A 25 35.72 -47.29 -4.37
C SER A 25 34.35 -47.68 -3.84
N GLY A 26 33.37 -47.82 -4.75
CA GLY A 26 32.32 -48.84 -4.69
C GLY A 26 31.01 -48.41 -4.06
N ASP A 27 29.96 -48.22 -4.78
CA ASP A 27 28.85 -49.13 -5.01
C ASP A 27 27.79 -48.42 -5.86
N SER A 28 27.36 -49.13 -6.88
CA SER A 28 26.25 -48.74 -7.75
C SER A 28 24.95 -48.99 -7.01
N VAL A 29 24.15 -47.96 -6.80
CA VAL A 29 22.71 -48.07 -6.51
C VAL A 29 21.96 -47.17 -7.45
N ASP A 30 20.97 -47.78 -8.08
CA ASP A 30 20.13 -47.29 -9.14
C ASP A 30 19.48 -45.91 -8.85
N GLY A 31 19.29 -45.21 -9.97
CA GLY A 31 18.69 -43.88 -9.98
C GLY A 31 17.28 -43.85 -9.40
N ASP A 32 17.09 -42.85 -8.59
CA ASP A 32 15.79 -42.23 -8.37
C ASP A 32 15.96 -40.77 -8.72
N ASP A 33 15.38 -40.38 -9.87
CA ASP A 33 15.18 -39.00 -10.27
C ASP A 33 14.20 -38.36 -9.27
N ALA A 34 14.70 -37.99 -8.11
CA ALA A 34 13.98 -37.13 -7.22
C ALA A 34 13.97 -35.72 -7.83
N ALA A 35 12.91 -35.42 -8.56
CA ALA A 35 12.54 -34.04 -8.89
C ALA A 35 12.67 -33.18 -7.63
N PRO A 36 13.16 -31.94 -7.74
CA PRO A 36 13.22 -31.05 -6.59
C PRO A 36 11.79 -30.86 -6.07
N THR A 37 11.52 -31.42 -4.91
CA THR A 37 10.31 -31.15 -4.18
C THR A 37 10.37 -29.67 -3.80
N THR A 38 9.70 -28.83 -4.57
CA THR A 38 9.37 -27.47 -4.13
C THR A 38 8.52 -27.63 -2.87
N VAL A 39 9.15 -27.50 -1.72
CA VAL A 39 8.44 -27.28 -0.46
C VAL A 39 7.79 -25.91 -0.62
N VAL A 40 6.54 -25.88 -1.03
CA VAL A 40 5.68 -24.72 -0.84
C VAL A 40 5.46 -24.64 0.66
N ASP A 41 6.25 -23.78 1.30
CA ASP A 41 6.04 -23.42 2.68
C ASP A 41 4.67 -22.74 2.75
N GLY A 42 3.66 -23.48 3.17
CA GLY A 42 2.27 -23.01 3.30
C GLY A 42 2.06 -22.14 4.54
N ALA A 43 3.12 -21.51 5.05
CA ALA A 43 3.01 -20.49 6.07
C ALA A 43 2.44 -19.22 5.41
N GLU A 44 1.21 -18.90 5.74
CA GLU A 44 0.58 -17.62 5.39
C GLU A 44 1.48 -16.48 5.87
N ARG A 45 1.90 -15.61 4.93
CA ARG A 45 2.78 -14.49 5.25
C ARG A 45 2.06 -13.55 6.23
N VAL A 46 2.75 -13.11 7.27
CA VAL A 46 2.22 -12.07 8.16
C VAL A 46 2.08 -10.77 7.37
N LEU A 47 0.89 -10.16 7.41
CA LEU A 47 0.63 -8.88 6.77
C LEU A 47 1.54 -7.79 7.36
N ALA A 48 2.01 -6.89 6.50
CA ALA A 48 2.82 -5.75 6.92
C ALA A 48 1.97 -4.67 7.61
N GLY A 49 0.70 -4.56 7.24
CA GLY A 49 -0.24 -3.66 7.87
C GLY A 49 -0.85 -4.22 9.16
N ILE A 50 -1.52 -3.34 9.88
CA ILE A 50 -2.20 -3.65 11.15
C ILE A 50 -3.56 -4.29 10.85
N VAL A 51 -3.79 -5.48 11.37
CA VAL A 51 -5.09 -6.16 11.35
C VAL A 51 -5.76 -6.00 12.70
N ARG A 52 -7.05 -5.64 12.70
CA ARG A 52 -7.83 -5.53 13.93
C ARG A 52 -8.69 -6.79 14.14
N ASP A 53 -8.80 -7.23 15.37
CA ASP A 53 -9.67 -8.35 15.75
C ASP A 53 -10.53 -7.95 16.96
N PRO A 54 -11.87 -7.88 16.82
CA PRO A 54 -12.61 -8.08 15.55
C PRO A 54 -12.36 -6.97 14.51
N ALA A 55 -12.38 -7.35 13.23
CA ALA A 55 -12.26 -6.41 12.13
C ALA A 55 -13.51 -5.50 12.08
N PRO A 56 -13.34 -4.16 12.03
CA PRO A 56 -14.48 -3.24 12.01
C PRO A 56 -15.21 -3.26 10.66
N ALA A 57 -16.54 -3.14 10.69
CA ALA A 57 -17.33 -2.76 9.52
C ALA A 57 -17.26 -1.24 9.34
N VAL A 58 -17.00 -0.77 8.13
CA VAL A 58 -16.77 0.65 7.82
C VAL A 58 -17.79 1.23 6.83
N ASP A 59 -18.73 0.45 6.33
CA ASP A 59 -19.69 0.80 5.29
C ASP A 59 -21.04 1.36 5.79
N ALA A 60 -21.16 1.61 7.10
CA ALA A 60 -22.40 2.12 7.69
C ALA A 60 -22.74 3.56 7.27
N THR A 61 -21.75 4.33 6.83
CA THR A 61 -21.91 5.73 6.44
C THR A 61 -21.33 5.93 5.04
N THR A 62 -22.07 6.65 4.18
CA THR A 62 -21.59 7.08 2.86
C THR A 62 -21.23 8.56 2.88
N LEU A 63 -20.36 8.98 1.97
CA LEU A 63 -20.05 10.40 1.75
C LEU A 63 -20.39 10.82 0.32
N PRO A 64 -20.75 12.10 0.08
CA PRO A 64 -20.94 12.61 -1.26
C PRO A 64 -19.69 12.39 -2.12
N SER A 65 -19.89 11.87 -3.33
CA SER A 65 -18.86 11.85 -4.35
C SER A 65 -18.57 13.26 -4.84
N LEU A 66 -17.27 13.60 -4.91
CA LEU A 66 -16.77 14.82 -5.55
C LEU A 66 -16.39 14.56 -7.02
N THR A 67 -16.29 13.29 -7.40
CA THR A 67 -16.00 12.86 -8.78
C THR A 67 -17.28 12.75 -9.60
N ASN A 68 -18.33 12.17 -9.02
CA ASN A 68 -19.61 11.90 -9.68
C ASN A 68 -20.74 12.64 -8.97
N ALA A 69 -21.06 13.84 -9.44
CA ALA A 69 -22.05 14.70 -8.79
C ALA A 69 -23.43 14.02 -8.63
N GLY A 70 -23.92 14.01 -7.40
CA GLY A 70 -25.23 13.43 -7.04
C GLY A 70 -25.16 11.96 -6.62
N GLU A 71 -23.98 11.36 -6.62
CA GLU A 71 -23.73 10.02 -6.10
C GLU A 71 -23.11 10.06 -4.71
N ASP A 72 -23.23 8.98 -3.98
CA ASP A 72 -22.56 8.77 -2.70
C ASP A 72 -21.51 7.65 -2.83
N VAL A 73 -20.36 7.84 -2.20
CA VAL A 73 -19.31 6.84 -2.06
C VAL A 73 -19.62 5.96 -0.85
N ALA A 74 -19.71 4.67 -1.07
CA ALA A 74 -19.74 3.67 0.00
C ALA A 74 -18.33 3.15 0.28
N PHE A 75 -18.04 2.87 1.55
CA PHE A 75 -16.75 2.31 1.94
C PHE A 75 -16.80 0.77 1.89
N ARG A 76 -16.95 0.26 0.69
CA ARG A 76 -16.90 -1.16 0.36
C ARG A 76 -16.52 -1.34 -1.09
N ALA A 77 -15.78 -2.38 -1.37
CA ALA A 77 -15.43 -2.71 -2.74
C ALA A 77 -16.63 -3.27 -3.53
N ASP A 78 -16.53 -3.29 -4.84
CA ASP A 78 -17.38 -4.08 -5.71
C ASP A 78 -17.25 -5.58 -5.40
N PRO A 79 -18.27 -6.41 -5.73
CA PRO A 79 -18.22 -7.84 -5.44
C PRO A 79 -16.96 -8.51 -6.00
N GLY A 80 -16.19 -9.15 -5.10
CA GLY A 80 -14.93 -9.81 -5.41
C GLY A 80 -13.71 -8.88 -5.47
N GLY A 81 -13.90 -7.56 -5.35
CA GLY A 81 -12.83 -6.56 -5.37
C GLY A 81 -12.36 -6.12 -4.00
N LEU A 82 -11.42 -5.19 -3.98
CA LEU A 82 -10.91 -4.52 -2.79
C LEU A 82 -10.99 -3.00 -2.99
N GLN A 83 -11.11 -2.23 -1.90
CA GLN A 83 -11.13 -0.78 -1.95
C GLN A 83 -10.08 -0.18 -1.01
N ALA A 84 -9.14 0.58 -1.58
CA ALA A 84 -8.22 1.39 -0.79
C ALA A 84 -8.88 2.73 -0.41
N VAL A 85 -8.83 3.10 0.86
CA VAL A 85 -9.40 4.36 1.37
C VAL A 85 -8.32 5.15 2.06
N TYR A 86 -8.18 6.42 1.71
CA TYR A 86 -7.24 7.35 2.32
C TYR A 86 -7.95 8.63 2.79
N PHE A 87 -7.77 8.98 4.06
CA PHE A 87 -8.23 10.26 4.60
C PHE A 87 -7.06 11.24 4.61
N GLY A 88 -7.20 12.35 3.90
CA GLY A 88 -6.13 13.31 3.73
C GLY A 88 -6.63 14.66 3.23
N TYR A 89 -5.73 15.50 2.75
CA TYR A 89 -6.05 16.83 2.20
C TYR A 89 -5.02 17.26 1.15
N THR A 90 -5.41 18.17 0.25
CA THR A 90 -4.59 18.54 -0.92
C THR A 90 -3.37 19.39 -0.56
N ASN A 91 -3.48 20.23 0.45
CA ASN A 91 -2.39 21.10 0.91
C ASN A 91 -1.38 20.41 1.86
N CYS A 92 -1.47 19.08 2.00
CA CYS A 92 -0.50 18.31 2.78
C CYS A 92 0.88 18.35 2.12
N PRO A 93 1.93 18.83 2.81
CA PRO A 93 3.22 19.07 2.15
C PRO A 93 4.03 17.80 1.91
N ASP A 94 3.77 16.69 2.60
CA ASP A 94 4.65 15.52 2.60
C ASP A 94 3.89 14.17 2.68
N VAL A 95 3.16 13.90 3.76
CA VAL A 95 2.59 12.57 4.05
C VAL A 95 1.58 12.13 2.98
N CYS A 96 0.63 12.98 2.58
CA CYS A 96 -0.40 12.61 1.61
C CYS A 96 0.17 12.31 0.22
N PRO A 97 0.98 13.20 -0.41
CA PRO A 97 1.53 12.90 -1.73
C PRO A 97 2.48 11.69 -1.71
N THR A 98 3.25 11.49 -0.64
CA THR A 98 4.14 10.32 -0.49
C THR A 98 3.32 9.03 -0.40
N THR A 99 2.29 8.97 0.46
CA THR A 99 1.42 7.80 0.61
C THR A 99 0.73 7.45 -0.70
N MET A 100 0.19 8.45 -1.43
CA MET A 100 -0.48 8.22 -2.71
C MET A 100 0.49 7.78 -3.82
N ALA A 101 1.72 8.28 -3.81
CA ALA A 101 2.78 7.83 -4.73
C ALA A 101 3.18 6.37 -4.45
N ASP A 102 3.40 6.00 -3.19
CA ASP A 102 3.73 4.64 -2.80
C ASP A 102 2.58 3.67 -3.13
N TRP A 103 1.32 4.09 -2.91
CA TRP A 103 0.15 3.32 -3.31
C TRP A 103 0.07 3.11 -4.82
N THR A 104 0.33 4.16 -5.61
CA THR A 104 0.40 4.05 -7.08
C THR A 104 1.44 3.02 -7.52
N VAL A 105 2.60 3.00 -6.86
CA VAL A 105 3.64 2.00 -7.15
C VAL A 105 3.19 0.60 -6.71
N ALA A 106 2.49 0.47 -5.59
CA ALA A 106 1.94 -0.80 -5.13
C ALA A 106 0.94 -1.38 -6.16
N LEU A 107 0.00 -0.57 -6.65
CA LEU A 107 -0.95 -0.98 -7.70
C LEU A 107 -0.25 -1.47 -8.97
N ARG A 108 0.82 -0.80 -9.40
CA ARG A 108 1.60 -1.20 -10.58
C ARG A 108 2.39 -2.51 -10.41
N ARG A 109 2.56 -2.99 -9.18
CA ARG A 109 3.21 -4.27 -8.86
C ARG A 109 2.23 -5.45 -8.90
N LEU A 110 0.92 -5.16 -8.86
CA LEU A 110 -0.11 -6.19 -8.94
C LEU A 110 -0.23 -6.72 -10.38
N PRO A 111 -0.63 -7.99 -10.55
CA PRO A 111 -1.12 -8.48 -11.83
C PRO A 111 -2.26 -7.58 -12.33
N PRO A 112 -2.32 -7.25 -13.64
CA PRO A 112 -3.32 -6.33 -14.17
C PRO A 112 -4.77 -6.70 -13.80
N GLU A 113 -5.09 -7.99 -13.85
CA GLU A 113 -6.41 -8.55 -13.52
C GLU A 113 -6.80 -8.34 -12.05
N ILE A 114 -5.82 -8.26 -11.15
CA ILE A 114 -6.07 -7.94 -9.74
C ILE A 114 -6.11 -6.43 -9.53
N ALA A 115 -5.21 -5.68 -10.18
CA ALA A 115 -5.19 -4.22 -10.07
C ALA A 115 -6.53 -3.60 -10.53
N GLU A 116 -7.18 -4.14 -11.55
CA GLU A 116 -8.50 -3.73 -12.05
C GLU A 116 -9.64 -4.00 -11.05
N GLN A 117 -9.41 -4.86 -10.06
CA GLN A 117 -10.37 -5.17 -8.99
C GLN A 117 -10.11 -4.34 -7.71
N VAL A 118 -9.12 -3.43 -7.74
CA VAL A 118 -8.78 -2.60 -6.59
C VAL A 118 -9.15 -1.14 -6.88
N SER A 119 -10.24 -0.68 -6.28
CA SER A 119 -10.63 0.74 -6.35
C SER A 119 -9.86 1.58 -5.34
N THR A 120 -9.80 2.89 -5.58
CA THR A 120 -9.15 3.85 -4.68
C THR A 120 -10.08 5.01 -4.39
N VAL A 121 -10.25 5.35 -3.13
CA VAL A 121 -11.04 6.49 -2.65
C VAL A 121 -10.15 7.39 -1.79
N MET A 122 -10.16 8.69 -2.08
CA MET A 122 -9.60 9.69 -1.17
C MET A 122 -10.72 10.53 -0.56
N VAL A 123 -10.73 10.61 0.76
CA VAL A 123 -11.68 11.42 1.54
C VAL A 123 -10.94 12.64 2.07
N THR A 124 -11.49 13.83 1.82
CA THR A 124 -10.89 15.04 2.42
C THR A 124 -11.29 15.22 3.87
N VAL A 125 -10.29 15.58 4.70
CA VAL A 125 -10.48 16.06 6.07
C VAL A 125 -10.52 17.58 6.16
N ASP A 126 -10.35 18.27 5.02
CA ASP A 126 -10.38 19.72 4.87
C ASP A 126 -11.31 20.15 3.72
N PRO A 127 -12.61 19.85 3.83
CA PRO A 127 -13.55 19.96 2.71
C PRO A 127 -13.78 21.40 2.25
N GLU A 128 -13.55 22.41 3.10
CA GLU A 128 -13.71 23.81 2.70
C GLU A 128 -12.70 24.24 1.64
N ARG A 129 -11.49 23.69 1.66
CA ARG A 129 -10.44 24.01 0.69
C ARG A 129 -10.34 22.99 -0.46
N ASP A 130 -10.80 21.77 -0.24
CA ASP A 130 -10.49 20.63 -1.10
C ASP A 130 -11.62 20.21 -2.05
N ASN A 131 -12.90 20.46 -1.71
CA ASN A 131 -14.03 19.87 -2.44
C ASN A 131 -13.98 20.09 -3.96
N ASP A 132 -13.49 21.25 -4.42
CA ASP A 132 -13.43 21.57 -5.85
C ASP A 132 -12.19 21.01 -6.56
N ILE A 133 -11.15 20.58 -5.81
CA ILE A 133 -9.84 20.24 -6.38
C ILE A 133 -9.40 18.80 -6.06
N LEU A 134 -10.00 18.14 -5.07
CA LEU A 134 -9.59 16.82 -4.60
C LEU A 134 -9.63 15.76 -5.71
N THR A 135 -10.66 15.78 -6.57
CA THR A 135 -10.77 14.83 -7.69
C THR A 135 -9.53 14.92 -8.59
N GLY A 136 -9.17 16.11 -9.04
CA GLY A 136 -7.97 16.30 -9.87
C GLY A 136 -6.68 15.93 -9.14
N TYR A 137 -6.62 16.19 -7.83
CA TYR A 137 -5.48 15.82 -7.02
C TYR A 137 -5.29 14.31 -6.94
N VAL A 138 -6.30 13.55 -6.51
CA VAL A 138 -6.18 12.09 -6.35
C VAL A 138 -5.97 11.38 -7.69
N GLN A 139 -6.64 11.84 -8.76
CA GLN A 139 -6.51 11.29 -10.10
C GLN A 139 -5.15 11.56 -10.76
N SER A 140 -4.38 12.52 -10.23
CA SER A 140 -2.98 12.70 -10.65
C SER A 140 -2.07 11.54 -10.19
N PHE A 141 -2.46 10.79 -9.17
CA PHE A 141 -1.78 9.59 -8.67
C PHE A 141 -2.40 8.31 -9.23
N VAL A 142 -3.71 8.16 -9.08
CA VAL A 142 -4.48 6.98 -9.53
C VAL A 142 -5.59 7.47 -10.46
N PRO A 143 -5.50 7.26 -11.78
CA PRO A 143 -6.38 7.90 -12.79
C PRO A 143 -7.87 7.71 -12.56
N ASP A 144 -8.29 6.52 -12.07
CA ASP A 144 -9.70 6.17 -11.85
C ASP A 144 -10.12 6.30 -10.38
N ALA A 145 -9.29 6.96 -9.56
CA ALA A 145 -9.61 7.17 -8.15
C ALA A 145 -10.81 8.08 -7.96
N GLU A 146 -11.60 7.78 -6.94
CA GLU A 146 -12.74 8.56 -6.52
C GLU A 146 -12.38 9.50 -5.37
N ALA A 147 -12.92 10.70 -5.41
CA ALA A 147 -12.82 11.68 -4.34
C ALA A 147 -14.16 11.78 -3.60
N ALA A 148 -14.10 11.84 -2.26
CA ALA A 148 -15.26 12.01 -1.42
C ALA A 148 -15.04 13.12 -0.39
N GLY A 149 -16.11 13.84 -0.04
CA GLY A 149 -16.04 14.91 0.94
C GLY A 149 -17.41 15.46 1.31
N THR A 150 -17.49 16.13 2.45
CA THR A 150 -18.71 16.79 2.92
C THR A 150 -18.37 17.94 3.85
N LEU A 151 -19.16 19.03 3.79
CA LEU A 151 -19.10 20.12 4.76
C LEU A 151 -19.84 19.79 6.07
N ASP A 152 -20.58 18.68 6.11
CA ASP A 152 -21.23 18.18 7.33
C ASP A 152 -20.18 17.44 8.19
N ALA A 153 -19.72 18.12 9.24
CA ALA A 153 -18.70 17.61 10.13
C ALA A 153 -19.13 16.32 10.86
N ASP A 154 -20.42 16.21 11.22
CA ASP A 154 -20.93 15.00 11.90
C ASP A 154 -20.94 13.81 10.94
N ARG A 155 -21.29 14.02 9.67
CA ARG A 155 -21.26 12.99 8.63
C ARG A 155 -19.82 12.54 8.33
N LEU A 156 -18.88 13.49 8.25
CA LEU A 156 -17.46 13.18 8.06
C LEU A 156 -16.92 12.38 9.26
N ALA A 157 -17.22 12.81 10.48
CA ALA A 157 -16.79 12.12 11.69
C ALA A 157 -17.39 10.70 11.79
N ALA A 158 -18.66 10.53 11.41
CA ALA A 158 -19.31 9.22 11.37
C ALA A 158 -18.69 8.29 10.34
N ALA A 159 -18.22 8.79 9.21
CA ALA A 159 -17.49 8.02 8.21
C ALA A 159 -16.07 7.66 8.66
N ALA A 160 -15.34 8.61 9.26
CA ALA A 160 -13.96 8.45 9.71
C ALA A 160 -13.80 7.54 10.95
N GLY A 161 -14.79 7.58 11.86
CA GLY A 161 -14.73 6.90 13.15
C GLY A 161 -14.45 5.40 13.08
N PRO A 162 -15.16 4.59 12.28
CA PRO A 162 -14.91 3.14 12.16
C PRO A 162 -13.51 2.78 11.67
N PHE A 163 -12.90 3.64 10.83
CA PHE A 163 -11.50 3.50 10.40
C PHE A 163 -10.52 3.82 11.54
N GLY A 164 -10.96 4.55 12.58
CA GLY A 164 -10.11 5.08 13.64
C GLY A 164 -9.28 6.28 13.18
N VAL A 165 -9.78 7.01 12.21
CA VAL A 165 -9.15 8.25 11.74
C VAL A 165 -9.28 9.33 12.80
N SER A 166 -8.16 9.96 13.13
CA SER A 166 -8.10 11.19 13.92
C SER A 166 -7.67 12.32 13.00
N TYR A 167 -8.38 13.44 13.03
CA TYR A 167 -8.01 14.66 12.32
C TYR A 167 -8.43 15.89 13.10
N ASP A 168 -7.73 16.98 12.89
CA ASP A 168 -8.03 18.29 13.47
C ASP A 168 -7.67 19.38 12.46
N VAL A 169 -8.54 20.35 12.31
CA VAL A 169 -8.35 21.52 11.43
C VAL A 169 -8.48 22.77 12.30
N THR A 170 -7.38 23.49 12.45
CA THR A 170 -7.33 24.71 13.27
C THR A 170 -6.92 25.91 12.43
N THR A 171 -7.35 27.09 12.84
CA THR A 171 -6.92 28.35 12.24
C THR A 171 -6.22 29.16 13.32
N ASP A 172 -5.01 29.59 13.08
CA ASP A 172 -4.26 30.41 14.00
C ASP A 172 -4.71 31.88 13.99
N ASP A 173 -4.09 32.71 14.84
CA ASP A 173 -4.43 34.15 14.98
C ASP A 173 -4.05 34.97 13.71
N GLU A 174 -3.14 34.44 12.87
CA GLU A 174 -2.72 35.02 11.59
C GLU A 174 -3.64 34.60 10.43
N GLY A 175 -4.53 33.63 10.64
CA GLY A 175 -5.46 33.10 9.66
C GLY A 175 -4.90 31.91 8.87
N ASP A 176 -3.76 31.37 9.26
CA ASP A 176 -3.19 30.19 8.66
C ASP A 176 -3.89 28.92 9.16
N ILE A 177 -4.19 28.01 8.23
CA ILE A 177 -4.91 26.77 8.54
C ILE A 177 -3.90 25.63 8.71
N GLU A 178 -3.90 25.05 9.92
CA GLU A 178 -3.15 23.85 10.24
C GLU A 178 -4.07 22.63 10.23
N VAL A 179 -3.64 21.56 9.55
CA VAL A 179 -4.35 20.28 9.51
C VAL A 179 -3.45 19.19 10.02
N SER A 180 -3.93 18.47 11.04
CA SER A 180 -3.32 17.23 11.49
C SER A 180 -4.28 16.07 11.19
N HIS A 181 -3.75 14.94 10.74
CA HIS A 181 -4.53 13.72 10.54
C HIS A 181 -3.66 12.47 10.67
N SER A 182 -4.31 11.32 10.95
CA SER A 182 -3.63 10.03 10.88
C SER A 182 -3.33 9.69 9.41
N GLY A 183 -2.02 9.53 9.10
CA GLY A 183 -1.53 9.24 7.75
C GLY A 183 -1.60 7.75 7.38
N PHE A 184 -2.76 7.10 7.60
CA PHE A 184 -2.94 5.68 7.32
C PHE A 184 -3.66 5.48 5.99
N LEU A 185 -3.24 4.46 5.24
CA LEU A 185 -4.00 3.91 4.12
C LEU A 185 -4.73 2.65 4.59
N TYR A 186 -5.97 2.50 4.19
CA TYR A 186 -6.87 1.44 4.61
C TYR A 186 -7.27 0.56 3.43
N LEU A 187 -7.44 -0.75 3.64
CA LEU A 187 -7.99 -1.66 2.63
C LEU A 187 -9.27 -2.28 3.15
N VAL A 188 -10.32 -2.20 2.35
CA VAL A 188 -11.68 -2.65 2.69
C VAL A 188 -12.11 -3.73 1.70
N GLY A 189 -12.78 -4.76 2.21
CA GLY A 189 -13.36 -5.84 1.42
C GLY A 189 -14.71 -5.48 0.79
N ASP A 190 -15.22 -6.39 -0.02
CA ASP A 190 -16.52 -6.27 -0.68
C ASP A 190 -17.72 -6.41 0.28
N ASP A 191 -17.48 -6.87 1.49
CA ASP A 191 -18.45 -6.92 2.58
C ASP A 191 -18.43 -5.68 3.49
N GLY A 192 -17.60 -4.67 3.18
CA GLY A 192 -17.43 -3.47 4.00
C GLY A 192 -16.56 -3.67 5.25
N THR A 193 -15.83 -4.77 5.32
CA THR A 193 -14.91 -5.04 6.43
C THR A 193 -13.55 -4.39 6.20
N LEU A 194 -13.01 -3.68 7.20
CA LEU A 194 -11.65 -3.17 7.18
C LEU A 194 -10.65 -4.31 7.37
N LEU A 195 -9.95 -4.67 6.31
CA LEU A 195 -9.06 -5.83 6.26
C LEU A 195 -7.68 -5.54 6.85
N VAL A 196 -7.10 -4.39 6.47
CA VAL A 196 -5.76 -3.98 6.92
C VAL A 196 -5.63 -2.46 6.94
N THR A 197 -4.78 -1.95 7.83
CA THR A 197 -4.42 -0.54 7.95
C THR A 197 -2.91 -0.41 7.79
N TRP A 198 -2.43 0.33 6.80
CA TRP A 198 -1.01 0.58 6.59
C TRP A 198 -0.61 1.93 7.18
N PRO A 199 0.31 1.97 8.15
CA PRO A 199 0.92 3.20 8.62
C PRO A 199 1.72 3.91 7.52
N PHE A 200 1.87 5.23 7.64
CA PHE A 200 2.80 5.98 6.80
C PHE A 200 4.19 5.34 6.80
N GLY A 201 4.80 5.21 5.62
CA GLY A 201 6.10 4.57 5.43
C GLY A 201 6.06 3.06 5.20
N THR A 202 4.86 2.43 5.18
CA THR A 202 4.73 1.06 4.66
C THR A 202 5.12 1.06 3.17
N SER A 203 6.05 0.18 2.79
CA SER A 203 6.57 0.18 1.42
C SER A 203 5.54 -0.30 0.40
N SER A 204 5.67 0.18 -0.85
CA SER A 204 4.82 -0.25 -1.97
C SER A 204 4.89 -1.77 -2.23
N GLU A 205 6.02 -2.40 -1.93
CA GLU A 205 6.20 -3.86 -2.06
C GLU A 205 5.38 -4.60 -1.01
N GLU A 206 5.42 -4.15 0.24
CA GLU A 206 4.65 -4.73 1.34
C GLU A 206 3.15 -4.56 1.11
N MET A 207 2.70 -3.36 0.71
CA MET A 207 1.30 -3.10 0.38
C MET A 207 0.81 -4.01 -0.75
N ALA A 208 1.58 -4.14 -1.84
CA ALA A 208 1.20 -5.01 -2.95
C ALA A 208 1.10 -6.48 -2.53
N ALA A 209 2.04 -6.95 -1.72
CA ALA A 209 2.02 -8.33 -1.21
C ALA A 209 0.82 -8.59 -0.28
N ASP A 210 0.45 -7.61 0.57
CA ASP A 210 -0.74 -7.70 1.42
C ASP A 210 -2.03 -7.73 0.59
N VAL A 211 -2.13 -6.89 -0.45
CA VAL A 211 -3.27 -6.88 -1.38
C VAL A 211 -3.45 -8.24 -2.03
N LEU A 212 -2.38 -8.85 -2.57
CA LEU A 212 -2.45 -10.18 -3.19
C LEU A 212 -2.96 -11.23 -2.21
N GLN A 213 -2.40 -11.28 -1.00
CA GLN A 213 -2.82 -12.25 0.02
C GLN A 213 -4.29 -12.07 0.43
N LEU A 214 -4.74 -10.82 0.62
CA LEU A 214 -6.10 -10.52 1.04
C LEU A 214 -7.11 -10.75 -0.10
N TYR A 215 -6.73 -10.48 -1.35
CA TYR A 215 -7.55 -10.78 -2.53
C TYR A 215 -7.80 -12.29 -2.67
N ASP A 216 -6.74 -13.11 -2.57
CA ASP A 216 -6.84 -14.58 -2.62
C ASP A 216 -7.69 -15.11 -1.46
N ALA A 217 -7.50 -14.57 -0.24
CA ALA A 217 -8.28 -14.96 0.92
C ALA A 217 -9.77 -14.59 0.79
N GLN A 218 -10.11 -13.47 0.15
CA GLN A 218 -11.50 -13.06 -0.14
C GLN A 218 -12.11 -13.98 -1.19
N ALA A 219 -11.41 -14.27 -2.29
CA ALA A 219 -11.87 -15.18 -3.33
C ALA A 219 -12.15 -16.60 -2.80
N ALA A 220 -11.39 -17.06 -1.80
CA ALA A 220 -11.61 -18.38 -1.18
C ALA A 220 -12.87 -18.44 -0.28
N ARG A 221 -13.48 -17.28 0.08
CA ARG A 221 -14.72 -17.21 0.91
C ARG A 221 -16.00 -17.08 0.05
N SER A 222 -15.87 -16.73 -1.22
CA SER A 222 -16.97 -16.54 -2.19
C SER A 222 -17.37 -17.85 -2.85
#